data_56a93b8bd1a39d39be72f1f55c999792
#
_entry.id   56a93b8bd1a39d39be72f1f55c999792
#
_cell.length_a   1.000
_cell.length_b   1.000
_cell.length_c   1.000
_cell.angle_alpha   90.00
_cell.angle_beta   90.00
_cell.angle_gamma   90.00
#
_symmetry.space_group_name_H-M   'P 1'
#
loop_
_entity.id
_entity.type
_entity.pdbx_description
1 polymer ?
#
loop_
_entity_poly.entity_id
_entity_poly.type
_entity_poly.pdbx_seq_one_letter_code
_entity_poly.pdbx_strand_id
1 'polypeptide(L)'
;MNWKKLFSKTILDRGYQYYSEGTVEDIDISDKLITAVVWGSEGYEVEITLSDGEIEDMCCSCPYAADGEYCKHMAAVLYEWSENKNAPASDTNENDILFKPAHTVKSRAAKHTAVERLVAEADENVIRSFLADALTDNEKLCLRFYNTINRQPSEVDLKSYFRQIDLIVRQYSNNFIDYYAADDFIAELEELIDKDIRPMICNNNYMSAFEILSYIFVVVGNLDIDDSEGGTGMLGNDIYQMWAEIIEKAAPDNKRKMFKWFTSHTDGIVTDYLEDYIEQIITDAFNEKKFEQDKLDFFKDMIDRSEKSNSDWNRKYAAEKWAVRYLDMLMKKNSSDEQTENAFREYRKYPDARKMYVESCIQKKEYNKAINLIDEGISEDKEYRGLVSDYSRRKKDIYLLAGNKAAYIEQLWTLVLETNVGDMEFYRELKGQYSDTDWSEQREKVFGMLPKYTNKAEYYKEEKLYDRLLECVLKSNGLYMLEQYET
;
A
#
# COMPACT_ATOMS: atom_id res chain seq x y z
N MET A 1 25.40 24.41 17.88
CA MET A 1 25.08 24.34 16.40
C MET A 1 23.63 24.70 16.17
N ASN A 2 23.30 25.41 15.08
CA ASN A 2 21.88 25.61 14.74
C ASN A 2 21.39 24.37 13.95
N TRP A 3 20.85 23.39 14.67
CA TRP A 3 20.42 22.12 14.15
C TRP A 3 19.39 22.24 13.01
N LYS A 4 18.61 23.34 12.98
CA LYS A 4 17.63 23.60 11.91
C LYS A 4 18.28 23.66 10.51
N LYS A 5 19.57 23.90 10.42
CA LYS A 5 20.31 23.92 9.14
C LYS A 5 20.55 22.52 8.54
N LEU A 6 20.35 21.46 9.33
CA LEU A 6 20.50 20.07 8.89
C LEU A 6 19.30 19.60 8.05
N PHE A 7 18.19 20.33 8.05
CA PHE A 7 16.94 19.95 7.40
C PHE A 7 16.52 20.96 6.32
N SER A 8 15.79 20.51 5.33
CA SER A 8 15.07 21.37 4.41
C SER A 8 13.94 22.13 5.16
N LYS A 9 13.50 23.26 4.59
CA LYS A 9 12.39 24.01 5.17
C LYS A 9 11.14 23.15 5.32
N THR A 10 10.80 22.37 4.31
CA THR A 10 9.64 21.46 4.30
C THR A 10 9.71 20.44 5.43
N ILE A 11 10.88 19.82 5.66
CA ILE A 11 11.06 18.85 6.75
C ILE A 11 10.96 19.53 8.12
N LEU A 12 11.45 20.77 8.25
CA LEU A 12 11.33 21.55 9.48
C LEU A 12 9.87 21.89 9.80
N ASP A 13 9.12 22.34 8.80
CA ASP A 13 7.72 22.73 8.96
C ASP A 13 6.89 21.49 9.39
N ARG A 14 7.11 20.34 8.74
CA ARG A 14 6.49 19.06 9.10
C ARG A 14 6.93 18.55 10.49
N GLY A 15 8.21 18.63 10.80
CA GLY A 15 8.72 18.25 12.13
C GLY A 15 8.18 19.13 13.24
N TYR A 16 7.97 20.42 12.97
CA TYR A 16 7.32 21.34 13.90
C TYR A 16 5.86 20.98 14.11
N GLN A 17 5.16 20.59 13.05
CA GLN A 17 3.78 20.11 13.13
C GLN A 17 3.68 18.87 14.03
N TYR A 18 4.45 17.82 13.77
CA TYR A 18 4.52 16.61 14.60
C TYR A 18 4.83 16.93 16.07
N TYR A 19 5.78 17.83 16.32
CA TYR A 19 6.07 18.33 17.65
C TYR A 19 4.87 19.05 18.26
N SER A 20 4.22 19.96 17.51
CA SER A 20 3.08 20.74 17.99
C SER A 20 1.83 19.91 18.25
N GLU A 21 1.64 18.81 17.51
CA GLU A 21 0.57 17.82 17.70
C GLU A 21 0.85 16.86 18.85
N GLY A 22 2.06 16.87 19.41
CA GLY A 22 2.44 16.06 20.57
C GLY A 22 2.64 14.59 20.27
N THR A 23 3.05 14.27 19.04
CA THR A 23 3.29 12.89 18.60
C THR A 23 4.63 12.31 19.09
N VAL A 24 5.45 13.10 19.78
CA VAL A 24 6.72 12.65 20.37
C VAL A 24 6.46 12.03 21.74
N GLU A 25 6.62 10.73 21.85
CA GLU A 25 6.44 9.95 23.09
C GLU A 25 7.75 9.30 23.54
N ASP A 26 7.77 8.82 24.79
CA ASP A 26 8.85 8.07 25.41
C ASP A 26 10.25 8.71 25.21
N ILE A 27 10.29 10.06 25.19
CA ILE A 27 11.55 10.78 25.02
C ILE A 27 12.43 10.59 26.25
N ASP A 28 13.61 10.01 26.07
CA ASP A 28 14.69 9.92 27.05
C ASP A 28 15.88 10.74 26.58
N ILE A 29 16.34 11.64 27.44
CA ILE A 29 17.40 12.60 27.12
C ILE A 29 18.57 12.37 28.07
N SER A 30 19.71 11.98 27.53
CA SER A 30 21.00 11.90 28.22
C SER A 30 22.01 12.86 27.62
N ASP A 31 23.19 12.96 28.25
CA ASP A 31 24.29 13.82 27.74
C ASP A 31 24.80 13.39 26.36
N LYS A 32 24.59 12.13 25.96
CA LYS A 32 25.14 11.55 24.72
C LYS A 32 24.09 11.04 23.76
N LEU A 33 22.86 10.86 24.20
CA LEU A 33 21.85 10.19 23.41
C LEU A 33 20.47 10.74 23.74
N ILE A 34 19.66 10.97 22.71
CA ILE A 34 18.24 11.22 22.81
C ILE A 34 17.54 10.08 22.09
N THR A 35 16.61 9.40 22.75
CA THR A 35 15.71 8.42 22.12
C THR A 35 14.28 8.88 22.31
N ALA A 36 13.43 8.60 21.32
CA ALA A 36 12.01 8.87 21.38
C ALA A 36 11.25 7.98 20.41
N VAL A 37 9.96 7.81 20.65
CA VAL A 37 9.02 7.25 19.67
C VAL A 37 8.18 8.40 19.12
N VAL A 38 8.10 8.52 17.82
CA VAL A 38 7.26 9.53 17.15
C VAL A 38 6.15 8.82 16.42
N TRP A 39 4.92 9.11 16.81
CA TRP A 39 3.72 8.51 16.24
C TRP A 39 3.32 9.24 14.95
N GLY A 40 3.30 8.49 13.85
CA GLY A 40 2.74 8.85 12.56
C GLY A 40 1.73 7.78 12.14
N SER A 41 1.89 7.19 10.96
CA SER A 41 1.15 5.99 10.55
C SER A 41 1.42 4.78 11.47
N GLU A 42 2.57 4.77 12.11
CA GLU A 42 3.01 3.81 13.13
C GLU A 42 4.00 4.50 14.07
N GLY A 43 4.40 3.84 15.17
CA GLY A 43 5.42 4.35 16.08
C GLY A 43 6.80 4.23 15.46
N TYR A 44 7.46 5.34 15.16
CA TYR A 44 8.82 5.38 14.62
C TYR A 44 9.83 5.67 15.70
N GLU A 45 10.78 4.75 15.90
CA GLU A 45 11.88 4.94 16.82
C GLU A 45 12.88 5.95 16.25
N VAL A 46 13.21 6.98 17.03
CA VAL A 46 14.20 8.01 16.71
C VAL A 46 15.32 7.96 17.71
N GLU A 47 16.55 7.95 17.21
CA GLU A 47 17.76 8.02 18.01
C GLU A 47 18.65 9.15 17.50
N ILE A 48 19.11 10.02 18.41
CA ILE A 48 19.97 11.17 18.10
C ILE A 48 21.18 11.12 19.02
N THR A 49 22.35 10.92 18.44
CA THR A 49 23.62 10.89 19.14
C THR A 49 24.17 12.30 19.33
N LEU A 50 24.61 12.59 20.55
CA LEU A 50 25.19 13.88 20.92
C LEU A 50 26.69 13.74 21.27
N SER A 51 27.52 14.68 20.81
CA SER A 51 28.91 14.85 21.20
C SER A 51 29.13 16.28 21.64
N ASP A 52 29.58 16.49 22.87
CA ASP A 52 29.78 17.82 23.48
C ASP A 52 28.58 18.73 23.42
N GLY A 53 27.36 18.14 23.46
CA GLY A 53 26.10 18.88 23.41
C GLY A 53 25.66 19.32 22.00
N GLU A 54 26.40 18.90 20.97
CA GLU A 54 26.04 19.06 19.56
C GLU A 54 25.59 17.71 18.95
N ILE A 55 24.78 17.77 17.89
CA ILE A 55 24.30 16.57 17.20
C ILE A 55 25.45 15.99 16.37
N GLU A 56 25.77 14.74 16.62
CA GLU A 56 26.78 13.97 15.90
C GLU A 56 26.12 13.13 14.78
N ASP A 57 25.06 12.42 15.09
CA ASP A 57 24.31 11.58 14.14
C ASP A 57 22.83 11.45 14.54
N MET A 58 21.97 11.08 13.56
CA MET A 58 20.55 10.88 13.78
C MET A 58 20.03 9.72 12.91
N CYS A 59 19.22 8.85 13.50
CA CYS A 59 18.52 7.79 12.77
C CYS A 59 17.03 7.72 13.16
N CYS A 60 16.24 7.16 12.26
CA CYS A 60 14.81 6.92 12.46
C CYS A 60 14.39 5.67 11.72
N SER A 61 13.49 4.88 12.29
CA SER A 61 12.98 3.64 11.67
C SER A 61 11.99 3.87 10.52
N CYS A 62 11.64 5.14 10.17
CA CYS A 62 10.69 5.42 9.10
C CYS A 62 11.28 5.16 7.69
N PRO A 63 10.42 4.84 6.69
CA PRO A 63 10.87 4.56 5.33
C PRO A 63 11.71 5.67 4.69
N TYR A 64 11.37 6.95 4.95
CA TYR A 64 12.11 8.08 4.42
C TYR A 64 13.56 8.15 4.95
N ALA A 65 13.77 7.80 6.22
CA ALA A 65 15.12 7.77 6.81
C ALA A 65 15.92 6.53 6.38
N ALA A 66 15.27 5.46 5.92
CA ALA A 66 15.92 4.28 5.36
C ALA A 66 16.72 4.60 4.09
N ASP A 67 16.36 5.67 3.36
CA ASP A 67 17.08 6.18 2.20
C ASP A 67 18.27 7.09 2.56
N GLY A 68 18.59 7.22 3.87
CA GLY A 68 19.72 8.01 4.38
C GLY A 68 19.42 9.50 4.56
N GLU A 69 18.15 9.92 4.48
CA GLU A 69 17.73 11.30 4.60
C GLU A 69 17.23 11.64 6.01
N TYR A 70 17.44 12.88 6.46
CA TYR A 70 16.91 13.35 7.74
C TYR A 70 15.41 13.66 7.62
N CYS A 71 14.62 12.94 8.40
CA CYS A 71 13.15 12.96 8.30
C CYS A 71 12.48 13.95 9.27
N LYS A 72 11.17 14.15 9.06
CA LYS A 72 10.31 14.98 9.92
C LYS A 72 10.25 14.50 11.38
N HIS A 73 10.34 13.18 11.64
CA HIS A 73 10.32 12.63 13.00
C HIS A 73 11.57 13.02 13.80
N MET A 74 12.75 13.00 13.17
CA MET A 74 13.98 13.49 13.79
C MET A 74 13.87 14.99 14.10
N ALA A 75 13.28 15.79 13.19
CA ALA A 75 13.06 17.20 13.42
C ALA A 75 12.09 17.44 14.58
N ALA A 76 11.01 16.64 14.70
CA ALA A 76 10.04 16.71 15.82
C ALA A 76 10.72 16.49 17.17
N VAL A 77 11.55 15.45 17.30
CA VAL A 77 12.31 15.17 18.52
C VAL A 77 13.26 16.32 18.88
N LEU A 78 13.87 16.95 17.88
CA LEU A 78 14.76 18.11 18.11
C LEU A 78 14.02 19.37 18.53
N TYR A 79 12.78 19.57 18.07
CA TYR A 79 11.91 20.64 18.59
C TYR A 79 11.59 20.38 20.06
N GLU A 80 11.17 19.18 20.43
CA GLU A 80 10.90 18.78 21.82
C GLU A 80 12.15 18.96 22.73
N TRP A 81 13.30 18.50 22.27
CA TRP A 81 14.56 18.66 23.00
C TRP A 81 14.98 20.12 23.19
N SER A 82 14.80 20.98 22.18
CA SER A 82 15.18 22.39 22.26
C SER A 82 14.32 23.20 23.22
N GLU A 83 13.03 22.86 23.34
CA GLU A 83 12.12 23.47 24.33
C GLU A 83 12.45 22.98 25.74
N ASN A 84 12.77 21.71 25.94
CA ASN A 84 13.19 21.15 27.23
C ASN A 84 14.50 21.79 27.75
N LYS A 85 15.42 22.20 26.86
CA LYS A 85 16.63 22.95 27.24
C LYS A 85 16.36 24.39 27.69
N ASN A 86 15.31 25.02 27.20
CA ASN A 86 14.97 26.41 27.46
C ASN A 86 13.94 26.61 28.57
N ALA A 87 13.39 25.53 29.13
CA ALA A 87 12.43 25.59 30.23
C ALA A 87 13.17 25.86 31.54
N PRO A 88 12.97 27.02 32.20
CA PRO A 88 13.41 27.19 33.58
C PRO A 88 12.61 26.21 34.44
N ALA A 89 13.26 25.57 35.41
CA ALA A 89 12.60 24.83 36.45
C ALA A 89 11.77 25.84 37.29
N SER A 90 10.53 26.07 36.92
CA SER A 90 9.59 26.92 37.63
C SER A 90 8.25 26.20 37.81
N ASP A 91 7.73 26.25 39.03
CA ASP A 91 6.39 25.88 39.40
C ASP A 91 5.39 26.46 38.40
N THR A 92 4.97 25.67 37.43
CA THR A 92 3.86 26.04 36.54
C THR A 92 2.58 26.00 37.33
N ASN A 93 1.98 27.18 37.51
CA ASN A 93 0.69 27.32 38.15
C ASN A 93 -0.34 26.49 37.39
N GLU A 94 -1.07 25.59 38.04
CA GLU A 94 -2.05 24.67 37.38
C GLU A 94 -3.05 25.42 36.48
N ASN A 95 -3.37 26.68 36.82
CA ASN A 95 -4.23 27.54 36.00
C ASN A 95 -3.62 27.93 34.65
N ASP A 96 -2.29 27.94 34.50
CA ASP A 96 -1.65 28.29 33.24
C ASP A 96 -1.75 27.11 32.20
N ILE A 97 -1.91 25.88 32.68
CA ILE A 97 -2.09 24.68 31.84
C ILE A 97 -3.45 24.69 31.14
N LEU A 98 -4.50 25.19 31.81
CA LEU A 98 -5.87 25.25 31.27
C LEU A 98 -5.98 26.16 30.02
N PHE A 99 -5.18 27.24 29.97
CA PHE A 99 -5.28 28.26 28.93
C PHE A 99 -4.20 28.14 27.84
N LYS A 100 -3.25 27.23 27.99
CA LYS A 100 -2.26 26.94 26.95
C LYS A 100 -2.86 25.95 25.92
N PRO A 101 -2.57 26.14 24.62
CA PRO A 101 -2.91 25.12 23.65
C PRO A 101 -2.26 23.76 23.99
N ALA A 102 -2.96 22.66 23.80
CA ALA A 102 -2.41 21.32 24.05
C ALA A 102 -1.59 20.87 22.82
N HIS A 103 -0.31 21.22 22.80
CA HIS A 103 0.57 20.97 21.65
C HIS A 103 1.37 19.65 21.72
N THR A 104 1.33 18.93 22.83
CA THR A 104 2.00 17.63 23.00
C THR A 104 1.07 16.63 23.71
N VAL A 105 1.30 15.33 23.56
CA VAL A 105 0.51 14.30 24.27
C VAL A 105 0.62 14.49 25.78
N LYS A 106 1.83 14.79 26.28
CA LYS A 106 2.03 15.14 27.71
C LYS A 106 1.27 16.39 28.09
N SER A 107 1.26 17.43 27.27
CA SER A 107 0.49 18.65 27.53
C SER A 107 -1.02 18.42 27.38
N ARG A 108 -1.45 17.56 26.44
CA ARG A 108 -2.87 17.15 26.29
C ARG A 108 -3.32 16.33 27.49
N ALA A 109 -2.53 15.36 27.95
CA ALA A 109 -2.81 14.56 29.14
C ALA A 109 -2.83 15.44 30.39
N ALA A 110 -1.85 16.34 30.56
CA ALA A 110 -1.81 17.29 31.67
C ALA A 110 -3.00 18.24 31.62
N LYS A 111 -3.37 18.76 30.46
CA LYS A 111 -4.55 19.60 30.27
C LYS A 111 -5.84 18.83 30.55
N HIS A 112 -5.95 17.59 30.12
CA HIS A 112 -7.10 16.72 30.42
C HIS A 112 -7.26 16.52 31.91
N THR A 113 -6.17 16.19 32.63
CA THR A 113 -6.18 16.03 34.10
C THR A 113 -6.56 17.33 34.81
N ALA A 114 -6.06 18.49 34.32
CA ALA A 114 -6.42 19.78 34.87
C ALA A 114 -7.90 20.12 34.64
N VAL A 115 -8.43 19.79 33.44
CA VAL A 115 -9.87 19.97 33.16
C VAL A 115 -10.72 19.01 33.99
N GLU A 116 -10.33 17.76 34.20
CA GLU A 116 -11.03 16.80 35.06
C GLU A 116 -11.13 17.31 36.47
N ARG A 117 -10.05 17.87 37.04
CA ARG A 117 -10.07 18.47 38.38
C ARG A 117 -11.00 19.68 38.44
N LEU A 118 -10.91 20.58 37.42
CA LEU A 118 -11.81 21.75 37.37
C LEU A 118 -13.28 21.32 37.35
N VAL A 119 -13.61 20.29 36.56
CA VAL A 119 -14.97 19.75 36.48
C VAL A 119 -15.37 19.08 37.82
N ALA A 120 -14.44 18.34 38.46
CA ALA A 120 -14.72 17.68 39.74
C ALA A 120 -14.94 18.65 40.92
N GLU A 121 -14.32 19.82 40.86
CA GLU A 121 -14.45 20.86 41.90
C GLU A 121 -15.65 21.80 41.68
N ALA A 122 -16.19 21.82 40.44
CA ALA A 122 -17.30 22.70 40.10
C ALA A 122 -18.65 22.20 40.66
N ASP A 123 -19.54 23.15 40.96
CA ASP A 123 -20.93 22.82 41.36
C ASP A 123 -21.67 22.12 40.20
N GLU A 124 -22.41 21.06 40.51
CA GLU A 124 -23.11 20.24 39.51
C GLU A 124 -24.12 21.08 38.69
N ASN A 125 -24.76 22.08 39.24
CA ASN A 125 -25.69 22.94 38.51
C ASN A 125 -24.93 23.84 37.52
N VAL A 126 -23.74 24.31 37.92
CA VAL A 126 -22.86 25.09 37.01
C VAL A 126 -22.40 24.23 35.85
N ILE A 127 -21.97 22.99 36.11
CA ILE A 127 -21.57 22.04 35.03
C ILE A 127 -22.74 21.79 34.08
N ARG A 128 -23.93 21.51 34.62
CA ARG A 128 -25.12 21.22 33.79
C ARG A 128 -25.55 22.43 32.98
N SER A 129 -25.54 23.63 33.54
CA SER A 129 -25.89 24.85 32.79
C SER A 129 -24.86 25.11 31.69
N PHE A 130 -23.57 25.10 32.03
CA PHE A 130 -22.50 25.31 31.06
C PHE A 130 -22.55 24.28 29.93
N LEU A 131 -22.73 22.98 30.25
CA LEU A 131 -22.84 21.93 29.30
C LEU A 131 -24.06 22.12 28.37
N ALA A 132 -25.22 22.50 28.93
CA ALA A 132 -26.42 22.76 28.13
C ALA A 132 -26.20 23.90 27.13
N ASP A 133 -25.57 25.00 27.59
CA ASP A 133 -25.24 26.14 26.72
C ASP A 133 -24.25 25.73 25.63
N ALA A 134 -23.16 25.04 25.98
CA ALA A 134 -22.14 24.56 25.04
C ALA A 134 -22.71 23.61 24.01
N LEU A 135 -23.64 22.72 24.40
CA LEU A 135 -24.30 21.78 23.48
C LEU A 135 -25.31 22.47 22.56
N THR A 136 -25.93 23.57 23.05
CA THR A 136 -26.89 24.37 22.27
C THR A 136 -26.16 25.13 21.16
N ASP A 137 -24.99 25.66 21.45
CA ASP A 137 -24.23 26.51 20.55
C ASP A 137 -23.35 25.67 19.55
N ASN A 138 -23.11 24.39 19.85
CA ASN A 138 -22.26 23.54 19.03
C ASN A 138 -22.97 22.21 18.68
N GLU A 139 -23.52 22.15 17.46
CA GLU A 139 -24.24 20.97 16.97
C GLU A 139 -23.39 19.70 16.98
N LYS A 140 -22.11 19.80 16.59
CA LYS A 140 -21.16 18.68 16.56
C LYS A 140 -20.91 18.13 17.97
N LEU A 141 -20.67 19.01 18.93
CA LEU A 141 -20.51 18.64 20.34
C LEU A 141 -21.79 18.02 20.91
N CYS A 142 -22.95 18.54 20.52
CA CYS A 142 -24.25 18.00 20.89
C CYS A 142 -24.46 16.57 20.39
N LEU A 143 -24.17 16.30 19.11
CA LEU A 143 -24.28 14.97 18.56
C LEU A 143 -23.30 13.99 19.22
N ARG A 144 -22.04 14.41 19.40
CA ARG A 144 -21.05 13.61 20.13
C ARG A 144 -21.53 13.26 21.56
N PHE A 145 -22.04 14.22 22.30
CA PHE A 145 -22.59 13.98 23.62
C PHE A 145 -23.81 13.04 23.58
N TYR A 146 -24.75 13.27 22.63
CA TYR A 146 -25.91 12.41 22.41
C TYR A 146 -25.49 10.96 22.13
N ASN A 147 -24.56 10.74 21.23
CA ASN A 147 -24.05 9.42 20.89
C ASN A 147 -23.32 8.76 22.07
N THR A 148 -22.62 9.56 22.89
CA THR A 148 -21.92 9.06 24.10
C THR A 148 -22.88 8.55 25.15
N ILE A 149 -24.01 9.23 25.42
CA ILE A 149 -24.98 8.81 26.43
C ILE A 149 -25.91 7.70 25.94
N ASN A 150 -26.10 7.56 24.61
CA ASN A 150 -26.99 6.58 24.01
C ASN A 150 -26.24 5.32 23.49
N ARG A 151 -25.07 5.03 24.01
CA ARG A 151 -24.26 3.84 23.67
C ARG A 151 -24.86 2.48 24.06
N GLN A 152 -26.15 2.41 24.29
CA GLN A 152 -26.82 1.13 24.62
C GLN A 152 -26.74 0.18 23.41
N PRO A 153 -26.34 -1.10 23.58
CA PRO A 153 -26.11 -2.03 22.46
C PRO A 153 -27.34 -2.34 21.63
N SER A 154 -28.55 -1.99 22.08
CA SER A 154 -29.81 -2.38 21.46
C SER A 154 -30.34 -1.42 20.40
N GLU A 155 -29.96 -0.15 20.39
CA GLU A 155 -30.45 0.84 19.43
C GLU A 155 -29.41 1.95 19.19
N VAL A 156 -28.46 1.70 18.30
CA VAL A 156 -27.56 2.75 17.81
C VAL A 156 -28.32 3.64 16.85
N ASP A 157 -28.37 4.93 17.11
CA ASP A 157 -28.94 5.89 16.16
C ASP A 157 -27.94 6.18 15.02
N LEU A 158 -27.97 5.34 14.00
CA LEU A 158 -27.11 5.47 12.82
C LEU A 158 -27.22 6.85 12.15
N LYS A 159 -28.40 7.46 12.16
CA LYS A 159 -28.62 8.78 11.55
C LYS A 159 -27.84 9.86 12.26
N SER A 160 -27.72 9.77 13.59
CA SER A 160 -26.94 10.73 14.37
C SER A 160 -25.44 10.63 14.04
N TYR A 161 -24.92 9.40 13.84
CA TYR A 161 -23.52 9.18 13.41
C TYR A 161 -23.29 9.69 11.98
N PHE A 162 -24.17 9.38 11.05
CA PHE A 162 -24.04 9.90 9.68
C PHE A 162 -24.07 11.43 9.64
N ARG A 163 -24.93 12.05 10.42
CA ARG A 163 -24.94 13.51 10.56
C ARG A 163 -23.67 14.06 11.19
N GLN A 164 -23.11 13.38 12.18
CA GLN A 164 -21.84 13.77 12.79
C GLN A 164 -20.69 13.72 11.77
N ILE A 165 -20.62 12.66 10.95
CA ILE A 165 -19.65 12.52 9.86
C ILE A 165 -19.83 13.64 8.82
N ASP A 166 -21.08 13.91 8.40
CA ASP A 166 -21.38 15.00 7.47
C ASP A 166 -20.94 16.38 8.01
N LEU A 167 -21.05 16.62 9.31
CA LEU A 167 -20.58 17.86 9.94
C LEU A 167 -19.07 17.96 9.98
N ILE A 168 -18.38 16.83 10.23
CA ILE A 168 -16.92 16.77 10.12
C ILE A 168 -16.50 17.14 8.70
N VAL A 169 -17.07 16.48 7.68
CA VAL A 169 -16.78 16.79 6.28
C VAL A 169 -17.00 18.26 5.96
N ARG A 170 -18.15 18.83 6.34
CA ARG A 170 -18.47 20.23 6.07
C ARG A 170 -17.52 21.22 6.75
N GLN A 171 -16.92 20.85 7.87
CA GLN A 171 -15.94 21.70 8.56
C GLN A 171 -14.68 21.89 7.73
N TYR A 172 -14.24 20.85 7.00
CA TYR A 172 -12.98 20.84 6.26
C TYR A 172 -13.17 21.06 4.75
N SER A 173 -14.31 20.71 4.18
CA SER A 173 -14.56 20.78 2.74
C SER A 173 -15.53 21.88 2.34
N ASN A 174 -14.99 22.84 1.52
CA ASN A 174 -15.76 23.76 0.69
C ASN A 174 -15.61 23.41 -0.80
N ASN A 175 -15.65 22.13 -1.17
CA ASN A 175 -15.41 21.43 -2.41
C ASN A 175 -14.06 20.74 -2.53
N PHE A 176 -13.03 21.17 -1.85
CA PHE A 176 -11.69 20.57 -1.84
C PHE A 176 -11.10 20.66 -0.43
N ILE A 177 -10.46 19.59 0.03
CA ILE A 177 -9.70 19.56 1.27
C ILE A 177 -8.23 19.68 0.90
N ASP A 178 -7.59 20.77 1.30
CA ASP A 178 -6.19 20.99 0.97
C ASP A 178 -5.25 20.17 1.86
N TYR A 179 -4.00 20.11 1.46
CA TYR A 179 -2.93 19.39 2.12
C TYR A 179 -2.86 19.64 3.64
N TYR A 180 -3.03 20.89 4.09
CA TYR A 180 -2.92 21.24 5.52
C TYR A 180 -4.13 20.81 6.33
N ALA A 181 -5.30 20.76 5.72
CA ALA A 181 -6.54 20.38 6.36
C ALA A 181 -6.78 18.85 6.31
N ALA A 182 -6.12 18.15 5.40
CA ALA A 182 -6.30 16.72 5.19
C ALA A 182 -5.93 15.88 6.42
N ASP A 183 -4.79 16.16 7.04
CA ASP A 183 -4.35 15.45 8.24
C ASP A 183 -5.31 15.64 9.41
N ASP A 184 -5.73 16.89 9.67
CA ASP A 184 -6.69 17.19 10.74
C ASP A 184 -8.05 16.52 10.49
N PHE A 185 -8.49 16.50 9.22
CA PHE A 185 -9.73 15.85 8.81
C PHE A 185 -9.68 14.33 9.05
N ILE A 186 -8.61 13.67 8.62
CA ILE A 186 -8.42 12.23 8.84
C ILE A 186 -8.33 11.92 10.32
N ALA A 187 -7.52 12.67 11.08
CA ALA A 187 -7.38 12.48 12.53
C ALA A 187 -8.71 12.61 13.28
N GLU A 188 -9.61 13.48 12.84
CA GLU A 188 -10.92 13.61 13.46
C GLU A 188 -11.84 12.41 13.17
N LEU A 189 -11.76 11.82 11.96
CA LEU A 189 -12.46 10.59 11.64
C LEU A 189 -11.90 9.39 12.42
N GLU A 190 -10.58 9.31 12.57
CA GLU A 190 -9.91 8.28 13.39
C GLU A 190 -10.32 8.40 14.87
N GLU A 191 -10.39 9.61 15.41
CA GLU A 191 -10.90 9.83 16.79
C GLU A 191 -12.32 9.31 16.97
N LEU A 192 -13.21 9.51 15.97
CA LEU A 192 -14.56 8.97 15.98
C LEU A 192 -14.55 7.43 15.94
N ILE A 193 -13.72 6.86 15.09
CA ILE A 193 -13.56 5.40 14.95
C ILE A 193 -13.10 4.81 16.28
N ASP A 194 -12.05 5.34 16.88
CA ASP A 194 -11.45 4.81 18.11
C ASP A 194 -12.36 4.94 19.32
N LYS A 195 -13.02 6.09 19.47
CA LYS A 195 -13.84 6.36 20.65
C LYS A 195 -15.24 5.74 20.61
N ASP A 196 -15.79 5.58 19.43
CA ASP A 196 -17.19 5.15 19.29
C ASP A 196 -17.33 3.80 18.55
N ILE A 197 -16.61 3.58 17.44
CA ILE A 197 -16.85 2.42 16.59
C ILE A 197 -16.09 1.18 17.08
N ARG A 198 -14.83 1.30 17.50
CA ARG A 198 -14.08 0.18 18.10
C ARG A 198 -14.77 -0.38 19.36
N PRO A 199 -15.29 0.45 20.29
CA PRO A 199 -16.12 -0.06 21.39
C PRO A 199 -17.40 -0.78 20.94
N MET A 200 -18.02 -0.38 19.81
CA MET A 200 -19.17 -1.14 19.26
C MET A 200 -18.76 -2.53 18.83
N ILE A 201 -17.62 -2.67 18.16
CA ILE A 201 -17.06 -3.98 17.75
C ILE A 201 -16.78 -4.84 18.99
N CYS A 202 -16.13 -4.28 20.01
CA CYS A 202 -15.87 -4.96 21.28
C CYS A 202 -17.15 -5.42 22.00
N ASN A 203 -18.24 -4.69 21.85
CA ASN A 203 -19.54 -5.00 22.42
C ASN A 203 -20.44 -5.84 21.51
N ASN A 204 -19.88 -6.43 20.44
CA ASN A 204 -20.57 -7.28 19.45
C ASN A 204 -21.68 -6.56 18.66
N ASN A 205 -21.67 -5.23 18.58
CA ASN A 205 -22.60 -4.46 17.76
C ASN A 205 -22.08 -4.31 16.33
N TYR A 206 -21.83 -5.45 15.68
CA TYR A 206 -21.14 -5.56 14.40
C TYR A 206 -21.84 -4.85 13.25
N MET A 207 -23.20 -4.89 13.20
CA MET A 207 -23.92 -4.26 12.08
C MET A 207 -23.84 -2.75 12.12
N SER A 208 -24.03 -2.15 13.30
CA SER A 208 -23.93 -0.70 13.43
C SER A 208 -22.52 -0.20 13.14
N ALA A 209 -21.50 -0.90 13.68
CA ALA A 209 -20.11 -0.59 13.36
C ALA A 209 -19.84 -0.69 11.85
N PHE A 210 -20.27 -1.76 11.20
CA PHE A 210 -20.13 -1.96 9.78
C PHE A 210 -20.79 -0.83 8.96
N GLU A 211 -22.02 -0.45 9.29
CA GLU A 211 -22.77 0.58 8.56
C GLU A 211 -22.12 1.97 8.70
N ILE A 212 -21.60 2.30 9.89
CA ILE A 212 -20.91 3.58 10.11
C ILE A 212 -19.55 3.60 9.42
N LEU A 213 -18.74 2.54 9.52
CA LEU A 213 -17.46 2.42 8.81
C LEU A 213 -17.65 2.51 7.29
N SER A 214 -18.66 1.82 6.79
CA SER A 214 -18.99 1.83 5.35
C SER A 214 -19.44 3.22 4.89
N TYR A 215 -20.15 3.97 5.73
CA TYR A 215 -20.53 5.34 5.43
C TYR A 215 -19.31 6.26 5.39
N ILE A 216 -18.40 6.19 6.38
CA ILE A 216 -17.13 6.94 6.38
C ILE A 216 -16.35 6.64 5.10
N PHE A 217 -16.17 5.36 4.78
CA PHE A 217 -15.40 4.92 3.63
C PHE A 217 -15.92 5.49 2.31
N VAL A 218 -17.25 5.41 2.08
CA VAL A 218 -17.88 5.94 0.86
C VAL A 218 -17.80 7.46 0.82
N VAL A 219 -18.01 8.13 1.94
CA VAL A 219 -17.93 9.61 2.00
C VAL A 219 -16.51 10.07 1.68
N VAL A 220 -15.50 9.51 2.35
CA VAL A 220 -14.08 9.86 2.10
C VAL A 220 -13.67 9.54 0.66
N GLY A 221 -14.09 8.39 0.13
CA GLY A 221 -13.78 7.98 -1.22
C GLY A 221 -14.42 8.83 -2.32
N ASN A 222 -15.32 9.74 -1.98
CA ASN A 222 -15.96 10.68 -2.91
C ASN A 222 -15.54 12.14 -2.68
N LEU A 223 -14.61 12.40 -1.75
CA LEU A 223 -14.10 13.74 -1.51
C LEU A 223 -12.96 14.08 -2.45
N ASP A 224 -12.93 15.33 -2.86
CA ASP A 224 -11.76 15.91 -3.53
C ASP A 224 -10.79 16.40 -2.44
N ILE A 225 -9.74 15.62 -2.19
CA ILE A 225 -8.79 15.81 -1.09
C ILE A 225 -7.34 15.67 -1.59
N ASP A 226 -6.46 16.54 -1.10
CA ASP A 226 -5.02 16.39 -1.33
C ASP A 226 -4.46 15.31 -0.40
N ASP A 227 -4.34 14.09 -0.93
CA ASP A 227 -3.84 12.90 -0.21
C ASP A 227 -2.33 12.68 -0.42
N SER A 228 -1.56 13.73 -0.55
CA SER A 228 -0.10 13.62 -0.78
C SER A 228 0.65 12.91 0.36
N GLU A 229 0.07 12.83 1.56
CA GLU A 229 0.58 12.06 2.71
C GLU A 229 0.04 10.63 2.79
N GLY A 230 -0.96 10.26 1.96
CA GLY A 230 -1.56 8.92 1.97
C GLY A 230 -2.55 8.65 3.12
N GLY A 231 -3.04 9.69 3.79
CA GLY A 231 -3.93 9.56 4.95
C GLY A 231 -5.24 8.83 4.64
N THR A 232 -5.85 9.08 3.48
CA THR A 232 -7.07 8.37 3.07
C THR A 232 -6.82 6.89 2.80
N GLY A 233 -5.64 6.55 2.25
CA GLY A 233 -5.22 5.16 2.06
C GLY A 233 -5.01 4.43 3.39
N MET A 234 -4.40 5.09 4.38
CA MET A 234 -4.23 4.55 5.73
C MET A 234 -5.58 4.32 6.42
N LEU A 235 -6.47 5.32 6.41
CA LEU A 235 -7.83 5.18 6.92
C LEU A 235 -8.59 4.05 6.22
N GLY A 236 -8.46 3.94 4.88
CA GLY A 236 -9.05 2.86 4.09
C GLY A 236 -8.57 1.48 4.53
N ASN A 237 -7.26 1.33 4.78
CA ASN A 237 -6.68 0.09 5.31
C ASN A 237 -7.21 -0.24 6.72
N ASP A 238 -7.30 0.73 7.61
CA ASP A 238 -7.82 0.52 8.96
C ASP A 238 -9.28 0.09 8.94
N ILE A 239 -10.10 0.71 8.09
CA ILE A 239 -11.49 0.29 7.88
C ILE A 239 -11.55 -1.12 7.32
N TYR A 240 -10.69 -1.46 6.35
CA TYR A 240 -10.60 -2.82 5.80
C TYR A 240 -10.32 -3.87 6.89
N GLN A 241 -9.36 -3.61 7.78
CA GLN A 241 -9.03 -4.52 8.89
C GLN A 241 -10.23 -4.68 9.86
N MET A 242 -10.93 -3.59 10.16
CA MET A 242 -12.13 -3.64 11.00
C MET A 242 -13.28 -4.38 10.31
N TRP A 243 -13.48 -4.22 9.01
CA TRP A 243 -14.45 -5.00 8.24
C TRP A 243 -14.13 -6.50 8.28
N ALA A 244 -12.85 -6.87 8.11
CA ALA A 244 -12.43 -8.27 8.18
C ALA A 244 -12.74 -8.87 9.55
N GLU A 245 -12.43 -8.15 10.65
CA GLU A 245 -12.75 -8.55 12.02
C GLU A 245 -14.27 -8.72 12.23
N ILE A 246 -15.05 -7.74 11.78
CA ILE A 246 -16.51 -7.76 11.88
C ILE A 246 -17.10 -8.96 11.12
N ILE A 247 -16.64 -9.18 9.87
CA ILE A 247 -17.11 -10.30 9.04
C ILE A 247 -16.78 -11.64 9.70
N GLU A 248 -15.59 -11.78 10.28
CA GLU A 248 -15.22 -13.02 10.96
C GLU A 248 -16.19 -13.36 12.10
N LYS A 249 -16.57 -12.35 12.91
CA LYS A 249 -17.35 -12.51 14.15
C LYS A 249 -18.88 -12.40 13.98
N ALA A 250 -19.34 -11.81 12.88
CA ALA A 250 -20.77 -11.52 12.67
C ALA A 250 -21.62 -12.79 12.49
N ALA A 251 -22.90 -12.70 12.81
CA ALA A 251 -23.89 -13.74 12.57
C ALA A 251 -24.08 -14.00 11.07
N PRO A 252 -24.45 -15.22 10.66
CA PRO A 252 -24.55 -15.62 9.24
C PRO A 252 -25.45 -14.70 8.39
N ASP A 253 -26.57 -14.22 8.92
CA ASP A 253 -27.48 -13.33 8.21
C ASP A 253 -26.89 -11.93 7.99
N ASN A 254 -26.12 -11.45 8.98
CA ASN A 254 -25.41 -10.18 8.87
C ASN A 254 -24.28 -10.27 7.85
N LYS A 255 -23.50 -11.37 7.85
CA LYS A 255 -22.48 -11.61 6.80
C LYS A 255 -23.08 -11.56 5.39
N ARG A 256 -24.29 -12.11 5.20
CA ARG A 256 -24.98 -12.07 3.90
C ARG A 256 -25.36 -10.64 3.50
N LYS A 257 -25.79 -9.80 4.45
CA LYS A 257 -26.07 -8.38 4.20
C LYS A 257 -24.79 -7.63 3.83
N MET A 258 -23.69 -7.87 4.58
CA MET A 258 -22.39 -7.28 4.31
C MET A 258 -21.85 -7.70 2.93
N PHE A 259 -21.90 -8.98 2.58
CA PHE A 259 -21.50 -9.46 1.27
C PHE A 259 -22.29 -8.77 0.15
N LYS A 260 -23.61 -8.64 0.30
CA LYS A 260 -24.44 -7.92 -0.66
C LYS A 260 -24.04 -6.44 -0.77
N TRP A 261 -23.70 -5.82 0.36
CA TRP A 261 -23.24 -4.42 0.37
C TRP A 261 -21.95 -4.29 -0.45
N PHE A 262 -20.92 -5.09 -0.16
CA PHE A 262 -19.64 -5.04 -0.89
C PHE A 262 -19.83 -5.28 -2.39
N THR A 263 -20.57 -6.33 -2.78
CA THR A 263 -20.79 -6.64 -4.19
C THR A 263 -21.63 -5.61 -4.95
N SER A 264 -22.36 -4.73 -4.24
CA SER A 264 -23.09 -3.61 -4.82
C SER A 264 -22.34 -2.29 -4.80
N HIS A 265 -21.15 -2.23 -4.20
CA HIS A 265 -20.32 -1.03 -4.03
C HIS A 265 -18.97 -1.15 -4.75
N THR A 266 -18.81 -2.08 -5.65
CA THR A 266 -17.77 -2.12 -6.66
C THR A 266 -18.24 -1.31 -7.88
N ASP A 267 -17.34 -0.88 -8.75
CA ASP A 267 -17.67 -0.24 -10.04
C ASP A 267 -17.83 1.30 -9.94
N GLY A 268 -16.83 1.98 -9.38
CA GLY A 268 -16.72 3.43 -9.41
C GLY A 268 -17.52 4.18 -8.35
N ILE A 269 -17.85 3.54 -7.24
CA ILE A 269 -18.54 4.18 -6.09
C ILE A 269 -17.61 5.04 -5.27
N VAL A 270 -16.33 4.70 -5.25
CA VAL A 270 -15.24 5.44 -4.60
C VAL A 270 -14.07 5.60 -5.56
N THR A 271 -13.04 6.35 -5.17
CA THR A 271 -11.80 6.47 -5.96
C THR A 271 -11.12 5.11 -6.13
N ASP A 272 -10.44 4.89 -7.27
CA ASP A 272 -9.90 3.60 -7.71
C ASP A 272 -9.07 2.87 -6.64
N TYR A 273 -8.15 3.58 -5.96
CA TYR A 273 -7.28 2.96 -4.95
C TYR A 273 -8.03 2.53 -3.66
N LEU A 274 -9.14 3.18 -3.33
CA LEU A 274 -10.02 2.75 -2.24
C LEU A 274 -10.93 1.61 -2.69
N GLU A 275 -11.36 1.57 -3.96
CA GLU A 275 -12.16 0.47 -4.49
C GLU A 275 -11.44 -0.88 -4.37
N ASP A 276 -10.11 -0.90 -4.47
CA ASP A 276 -9.31 -2.09 -4.28
C ASP A 276 -9.54 -2.76 -2.91
N TYR A 277 -9.78 -2.00 -1.83
CA TYR A 277 -10.12 -2.57 -0.51
C TYR A 277 -11.50 -3.28 -0.52
N ILE A 278 -12.50 -2.72 -1.23
CA ILE A 278 -13.81 -3.37 -1.38
C ILE A 278 -13.67 -4.69 -2.15
N GLU A 279 -12.91 -4.68 -3.23
CA GLU A 279 -12.68 -5.87 -4.04
C GLU A 279 -11.87 -6.94 -3.28
N GLN A 280 -10.87 -6.49 -2.52
CA GLN A 280 -10.03 -7.38 -1.73
C GLN A 280 -10.82 -8.04 -0.60
N ILE A 281 -11.68 -7.32 0.11
CA ILE A 281 -12.51 -7.89 1.18
C ILE A 281 -13.48 -8.95 0.66
N ILE A 282 -14.03 -8.78 -0.56
CA ILE A 282 -14.86 -9.81 -1.21
C ILE A 282 -14.05 -11.08 -1.44
N THR A 283 -12.78 -10.94 -1.85
CA THR A 283 -11.89 -12.06 -2.14
C THR A 283 -11.43 -12.77 -0.86
N ASP A 284 -10.93 -12.02 0.12
CA ASP A 284 -10.19 -12.52 1.27
C ASP A 284 -11.07 -12.88 2.47
N ALA A 285 -12.22 -12.22 2.62
CA ALA A 285 -13.20 -12.54 3.64
C ALA A 285 -14.28 -13.51 3.11
N PHE A 286 -15.33 -13.76 3.87
CA PHE A 286 -16.45 -14.66 3.50
C PHE A 286 -15.98 -16.07 3.09
N ASN A 287 -15.11 -16.68 3.91
CA ASN A 287 -14.48 -17.98 3.59
C ASN A 287 -15.35 -19.19 3.88
N GLU A 288 -16.59 -18.99 4.35
CA GLU A 288 -17.51 -20.09 4.55
C GLU A 288 -18.03 -20.64 3.20
N LYS A 289 -18.16 -21.97 3.12
CA LYS A 289 -18.57 -22.70 1.92
C LYS A 289 -19.83 -22.14 1.25
N LYS A 290 -20.74 -21.55 2.02
CA LYS A 290 -21.98 -20.95 1.51
C LYS A 290 -21.75 -19.71 0.60
N PHE A 291 -20.59 -19.02 0.71
CA PHE A 291 -20.25 -17.88 -0.13
C PHE A 291 -19.42 -18.24 -1.37
N GLU A 292 -18.93 -19.48 -1.46
CA GLU A 292 -18.11 -19.89 -2.61
C GLU A 292 -18.81 -19.69 -3.94
N GLN A 293 -20.07 -20.11 -4.05
CA GLN A 293 -20.83 -19.97 -5.28
C GLN A 293 -21.24 -18.51 -5.53
N ASP A 294 -21.62 -17.80 -4.48
CA ASP A 294 -21.97 -16.36 -4.56
C ASP A 294 -20.78 -15.54 -5.07
N LYS A 295 -19.53 -15.84 -4.62
CA LYS A 295 -18.30 -15.21 -5.13
C LYS A 295 -18.05 -15.54 -6.60
N LEU A 296 -18.17 -16.81 -6.98
CA LEU A 296 -17.98 -17.22 -8.39
C LEU A 296 -18.97 -16.55 -9.32
N ASP A 297 -20.24 -16.49 -8.92
CA ASP A 297 -21.29 -15.84 -9.70
C ASP A 297 -21.02 -14.33 -9.82
N PHE A 298 -20.60 -13.70 -8.74
CA PHE A 298 -20.21 -12.29 -8.74
C PHE A 298 -19.02 -12.01 -9.65
N PHE A 299 -17.93 -12.78 -9.54
CA PHE A 299 -16.75 -12.57 -10.40
C PHE A 299 -17.09 -12.76 -11.88
N LYS A 300 -17.94 -13.74 -12.20
CA LYS A 300 -18.39 -13.95 -13.57
C LYS A 300 -19.24 -12.77 -14.09
N ASP A 301 -20.15 -12.26 -13.27
CA ASP A 301 -20.96 -11.08 -13.64
C ASP A 301 -20.05 -9.84 -13.87
N MET A 302 -19.00 -9.67 -13.04
CA MET A 302 -18.04 -8.57 -13.22
C MET A 302 -17.19 -8.72 -14.49
N ILE A 303 -16.80 -9.94 -14.88
CA ILE A 303 -16.14 -10.18 -16.17
C ILE A 303 -17.09 -9.77 -17.30
N ASP A 304 -18.32 -10.28 -17.29
CA ASP A 304 -19.33 -10.01 -18.33
C ASP A 304 -19.66 -8.51 -18.47
N ARG A 305 -19.72 -7.77 -17.36
CA ARG A 305 -19.91 -6.32 -17.36
C ARG A 305 -18.70 -5.58 -17.93
N SER A 306 -17.50 -5.96 -17.49
CA SER A 306 -16.26 -5.34 -17.95
C SER A 306 -16.08 -5.53 -19.47
N GLU A 307 -16.37 -6.70 -20.01
CA GLU A 307 -16.31 -6.98 -21.45
C GLU A 307 -17.29 -6.14 -22.28
N LYS A 308 -18.41 -5.72 -21.69
CA LYS A 308 -19.42 -4.86 -22.35
C LYS A 308 -19.13 -3.37 -22.22
N SER A 309 -18.10 -2.97 -21.47
CA SER A 309 -17.71 -1.57 -21.29
C SER A 309 -17.29 -0.91 -22.63
N ASN A 310 -17.58 0.37 -22.78
CA ASN A 310 -17.21 1.13 -23.98
C ASN A 310 -15.72 1.56 -24.01
N SER A 311 -15.01 1.47 -22.88
CA SER A 311 -13.60 1.77 -22.77
C SER A 311 -12.75 0.54 -23.06
N ASP A 312 -11.88 0.57 -24.09
CA ASP A 312 -11.00 -0.55 -24.44
C ASP A 312 -10.00 -0.90 -23.34
N TRP A 313 -9.48 0.11 -22.65
CA TRP A 313 -8.56 -0.07 -21.53
C TRP A 313 -9.25 -0.74 -20.33
N ASN A 314 -10.35 -0.15 -19.86
CA ASN A 314 -11.11 -0.69 -18.73
C ASN A 314 -11.65 -2.08 -19.03
N ARG A 315 -12.07 -2.34 -20.29
CA ARG A 315 -12.61 -3.62 -20.73
C ARG A 315 -11.59 -4.75 -20.59
N LYS A 316 -10.36 -4.55 -21.05
CA LYS A 316 -9.32 -5.58 -20.95
C LYS A 316 -8.82 -5.74 -19.53
N TYR A 317 -8.40 -4.64 -18.89
CA TYR A 317 -7.79 -4.68 -17.56
C TYR A 317 -8.76 -5.17 -16.47
N ALA A 318 -9.98 -4.61 -16.41
CA ALA A 318 -10.96 -5.01 -15.40
C ALA A 318 -11.45 -6.45 -15.62
N ALA A 319 -11.71 -6.86 -16.88
CA ALA A 319 -12.11 -8.22 -17.18
C ALA A 319 -11.02 -9.24 -16.82
N GLU A 320 -9.75 -8.94 -17.10
CA GLU A 320 -8.60 -9.77 -16.74
C GLU A 320 -8.49 -9.92 -15.21
N LYS A 321 -8.55 -8.81 -14.45
CA LYS A 321 -8.51 -8.80 -12.99
C LYS A 321 -9.56 -9.76 -12.38
N TRP A 322 -10.80 -9.68 -12.86
CA TRP A 322 -11.88 -10.53 -12.38
C TRP A 322 -11.74 -11.98 -12.86
N ALA A 323 -11.26 -12.21 -14.09
CA ALA A 323 -11.02 -13.57 -14.59
C ALA A 323 -9.93 -14.30 -13.78
N VAL A 324 -8.88 -13.61 -13.38
CA VAL A 324 -7.82 -14.14 -12.50
C VAL A 324 -8.40 -14.54 -11.14
N ARG A 325 -9.23 -13.67 -10.52
CA ARG A 325 -9.89 -13.98 -9.24
C ARG A 325 -10.84 -15.18 -9.35
N TYR A 326 -11.61 -15.26 -10.45
CA TYR A 326 -12.49 -16.38 -10.73
C TYR A 326 -11.72 -17.70 -10.84
N LEU A 327 -10.63 -17.72 -11.60
CA LEU A 327 -9.78 -18.89 -11.80
C LEU A 327 -9.10 -19.32 -10.49
N ASP A 328 -8.55 -18.38 -9.73
CA ASP A 328 -7.95 -18.65 -8.42
C ASP A 328 -8.96 -19.29 -7.45
N MET A 329 -10.18 -18.79 -7.43
CA MET A 329 -11.26 -19.35 -6.61
C MET A 329 -11.65 -20.76 -7.04
N LEU A 330 -11.73 -21.05 -8.35
CA LEU A 330 -11.98 -22.39 -8.86
C LEU A 330 -10.86 -23.36 -8.48
N MET A 331 -9.62 -22.95 -8.53
CA MET A 331 -8.47 -23.75 -8.15
C MET A 331 -8.49 -24.07 -6.66
N LYS A 332 -8.76 -23.08 -5.80
CA LYS A 332 -8.86 -23.24 -4.33
C LYS A 332 -10.02 -24.16 -3.91
N LYS A 333 -11.14 -24.09 -4.63
CA LYS A 333 -12.33 -24.90 -4.35
C LYS A 333 -12.16 -26.39 -4.66
N ASN A 334 -11.07 -26.81 -5.30
CA ASN A 334 -10.93 -28.13 -5.90
C ASN A 334 -12.14 -28.50 -6.79
N SER A 335 -12.60 -27.53 -7.57
CA SER A 335 -13.67 -27.71 -8.55
C SER A 335 -13.31 -28.87 -9.49
N SER A 336 -14.32 -29.46 -10.15
CA SER A 336 -14.02 -30.54 -11.09
C SER A 336 -12.99 -30.07 -12.10
N ASP A 337 -12.04 -30.96 -12.44
CA ASP A 337 -11.01 -30.65 -13.45
C ASP A 337 -11.62 -30.10 -14.76
N GLU A 338 -12.81 -30.58 -15.14
CA GLU A 338 -13.54 -30.13 -16.32
C GLU A 338 -14.03 -28.67 -16.19
N GLN A 339 -14.56 -28.25 -15.04
CA GLN A 339 -15.03 -26.88 -14.84
C GLN A 339 -13.86 -25.90 -14.89
N THR A 340 -12.76 -26.22 -14.18
CA THR A 340 -11.55 -25.41 -14.15
C THR A 340 -10.91 -25.33 -15.53
N GLU A 341 -10.85 -26.44 -16.25
CA GLU A 341 -10.30 -26.52 -17.60
C GLU A 341 -11.11 -25.67 -18.59
N ASN A 342 -12.45 -25.71 -18.51
CA ASN A 342 -13.31 -24.90 -19.38
C ASN A 342 -13.15 -23.41 -19.09
N ALA A 343 -13.05 -23.02 -17.82
CA ALA A 343 -12.78 -21.65 -17.43
C ALA A 343 -11.41 -21.15 -17.97
N PHE A 344 -10.37 -21.96 -17.82
CA PHE A 344 -9.06 -21.65 -18.41
C PHE A 344 -9.12 -21.44 -19.91
N ARG A 345 -9.82 -22.31 -20.64
CA ARG A 345 -10.01 -22.17 -22.08
C ARG A 345 -10.76 -20.90 -22.48
N GLU A 346 -11.74 -20.49 -21.69
CA GLU A 346 -12.53 -19.28 -21.91
C GLU A 346 -11.70 -18.02 -21.70
N TYR A 347 -10.92 -17.97 -20.59
CA TYR A 347 -10.23 -16.75 -20.16
C TYR A 347 -8.75 -16.66 -20.56
N ARG A 348 -8.16 -17.67 -21.26
CA ARG A 348 -6.78 -17.63 -21.74
C ARG A 348 -6.45 -16.48 -22.69
N LYS A 349 -7.48 -15.80 -23.21
CA LYS A 349 -7.32 -14.56 -23.98
C LYS A 349 -6.69 -13.41 -23.18
N TYR A 350 -6.74 -13.49 -21.84
CA TYR A 350 -6.10 -12.53 -20.95
C TYR A 350 -4.70 -13.04 -20.57
N PRO A 351 -3.67 -12.18 -20.64
CA PRO A 351 -2.29 -12.59 -20.39
C PRO A 351 -2.07 -13.27 -19.03
N ASP A 352 -2.58 -12.70 -17.92
CA ASP A 352 -2.37 -13.27 -16.59
C ASP A 352 -3.19 -14.56 -16.37
N ALA A 353 -4.40 -14.65 -16.90
CA ALA A 353 -5.16 -15.89 -16.89
C ALA A 353 -4.47 -16.98 -17.71
N ARG A 354 -3.84 -16.63 -18.85
CA ARG A 354 -3.02 -17.53 -19.66
C ARG A 354 -1.79 -18.04 -18.89
N LYS A 355 -1.10 -17.14 -18.17
CA LYS A 355 0.02 -17.53 -17.28
C LYS A 355 -0.42 -18.55 -16.23
N MET A 356 -1.57 -18.30 -15.57
CA MET A 356 -2.13 -19.26 -14.60
C MET A 356 -2.43 -20.61 -15.24
N TYR A 357 -2.94 -20.63 -16.47
CA TYR A 357 -3.21 -21.87 -17.18
C TYR A 357 -1.92 -22.62 -17.53
N VAL A 358 -0.88 -21.92 -17.97
CA VAL A 358 0.46 -22.49 -18.20
C VAL A 358 0.98 -23.14 -16.92
N GLU A 359 0.91 -22.45 -15.78
CA GLU A 359 1.35 -23.00 -14.48
C GLU A 359 0.54 -24.25 -14.08
N SER A 360 -0.77 -24.25 -14.29
CA SER A 360 -1.62 -25.42 -14.04
C SER A 360 -1.20 -26.60 -14.93
N CYS A 361 -0.89 -26.36 -16.21
CA CYS A 361 -0.40 -27.41 -17.11
C CYS A 361 0.96 -27.96 -16.68
N ILE A 362 1.86 -27.10 -16.18
CA ILE A 362 3.18 -27.51 -15.68
C ILE A 362 3.02 -28.40 -14.44
N GLN A 363 2.16 -28.04 -13.49
CA GLN A 363 1.87 -28.84 -12.29
C GLN A 363 1.32 -30.23 -12.66
N LYS A 364 0.48 -30.30 -13.71
CA LYS A 364 -0.05 -31.55 -14.27
C LYS A 364 0.93 -32.30 -15.19
N LYS A 365 2.13 -31.76 -15.42
CA LYS A 365 3.16 -32.25 -16.36
C LYS A 365 2.70 -32.31 -17.82
N GLU A 366 1.73 -31.48 -18.19
CA GLU A 366 1.19 -31.33 -19.55
C GLU A 366 2.06 -30.33 -20.36
N TYR A 367 3.37 -30.60 -20.45
CA TYR A 367 4.36 -29.66 -20.99
C TYR A 367 4.07 -29.19 -22.42
N ASN A 368 3.62 -30.10 -23.29
CA ASN A 368 3.28 -29.73 -24.68
C ASN A 368 2.12 -28.73 -24.73
N LYS A 369 1.12 -28.90 -23.86
CA LYS A 369 -0.01 -27.98 -23.77
C LYS A 369 0.44 -26.61 -23.24
N ALA A 370 1.31 -26.60 -22.22
CA ALA A 370 1.88 -25.37 -21.69
C ALA A 370 2.67 -24.59 -22.76
N ILE A 371 3.48 -25.29 -23.58
CA ILE A 371 4.23 -24.69 -24.68
C ILE A 371 3.28 -24.09 -25.73
N ASN A 372 2.23 -24.80 -26.12
CA ASN A 372 1.25 -24.29 -27.08
C ASN A 372 0.53 -23.03 -26.60
N LEU A 373 0.21 -22.95 -25.29
CA LEU A 373 -0.39 -21.74 -24.68
C LEU A 373 0.59 -20.56 -24.68
N ILE A 374 1.86 -20.82 -24.47
CA ILE A 374 2.91 -19.79 -24.57
C ILE A 374 3.06 -19.31 -26.02
N ASP A 375 3.07 -20.22 -26.99
CA ASP A 375 3.20 -19.86 -28.40
C ASP A 375 1.99 -19.04 -28.89
N GLU A 376 0.78 -19.38 -28.42
CA GLU A 376 -0.43 -18.57 -28.60
C GLU A 376 -0.21 -17.15 -28.00
N GLY A 377 0.31 -17.06 -26.77
CA GLY A 377 0.60 -15.78 -26.12
C GLY A 377 1.63 -14.94 -26.88
N ILE A 378 2.73 -15.52 -27.29
CA ILE A 378 3.75 -14.83 -28.09
C ILE A 378 3.16 -14.26 -29.40
N SER A 379 2.25 -15.01 -30.02
CA SER A 379 1.59 -14.57 -31.26
C SER A 379 0.59 -13.44 -31.05
N GLU A 380 -0.23 -13.53 -29.98
CA GLU A 380 -1.27 -12.55 -29.67
C GLU A 380 -0.69 -11.26 -29.13
N ASP A 381 0.29 -11.38 -28.23
CA ASP A 381 0.88 -10.27 -27.47
C ASP A 381 2.19 -9.74 -28.09
N LYS A 382 2.45 -10.02 -29.37
CA LYS A 382 3.70 -9.69 -30.09
C LYS A 382 4.13 -8.23 -30.03
N GLU A 383 3.18 -7.30 -29.81
CA GLU A 383 3.44 -5.87 -29.68
C GLU A 383 3.95 -5.49 -28.28
N TYR A 384 3.73 -6.36 -27.28
CA TYR A 384 4.13 -6.15 -25.89
C TYR A 384 5.44 -6.91 -25.59
N ARG A 385 6.57 -6.29 -25.90
CA ARG A 385 7.91 -6.91 -25.79
C ARG A 385 8.18 -7.54 -24.42
N GLY A 386 7.69 -6.93 -23.33
CA GLY A 386 7.83 -7.47 -21.97
C GLY A 386 7.13 -8.82 -21.82
N LEU A 387 5.87 -8.94 -22.28
CA LEU A 387 5.13 -10.20 -22.23
C LEU A 387 5.79 -11.28 -23.08
N VAL A 388 6.23 -10.93 -24.29
CA VAL A 388 6.95 -11.87 -25.19
C VAL A 388 8.24 -12.37 -24.53
N SER A 389 8.99 -11.49 -23.87
CA SER A 389 10.17 -11.85 -23.10
C SER A 389 9.83 -12.85 -21.98
N ASP A 390 8.79 -12.55 -21.19
CA ASP A 390 8.36 -13.42 -20.07
C ASP A 390 7.91 -14.80 -20.58
N TYR A 391 7.12 -14.85 -21.66
CA TYR A 391 6.73 -16.11 -22.29
C TYR A 391 7.94 -16.89 -22.79
N SER A 392 8.91 -16.22 -23.42
CA SER A 392 10.12 -16.85 -23.94
C SER A 392 10.98 -17.44 -22.82
N ARG A 393 11.12 -16.75 -21.70
CA ARG A 393 11.81 -17.25 -20.51
C ARG A 393 11.09 -18.46 -19.94
N ARG A 394 9.77 -18.40 -19.79
CA ARG A 394 8.98 -19.51 -19.25
C ARG A 394 9.01 -20.73 -20.16
N LYS A 395 9.02 -20.52 -21.47
CA LYS A 395 9.16 -21.62 -22.47
C LYS A 395 10.48 -22.37 -22.30
N LYS A 396 11.59 -21.65 -22.08
CA LYS A 396 12.89 -22.22 -21.77
C LYS A 396 12.81 -23.15 -20.53
N ASP A 397 12.19 -22.66 -19.45
CA ASP A 397 12.07 -23.43 -18.21
C ASP A 397 11.23 -24.71 -18.41
N ILE A 398 10.17 -24.64 -19.21
CA ILE A 398 9.33 -25.80 -19.53
C ILE A 398 10.12 -26.85 -20.32
N TYR A 399 10.96 -26.47 -21.29
CA TYR A 399 11.79 -27.41 -22.01
C TYR A 399 12.81 -28.10 -21.09
N LEU A 400 13.34 -27.36 -20.10
CA LEU A 400 14.23 -27.93 -19.08
C LEU A 400 13.48 -28.94 -18.21
N LEU A 401 12.29 -28.61 -17.70
CA LEU A 401 11.43 -29.50 -16.91
C LEU A 401 10.99 -30.75 -17.69
N ALA A 402 10.76 -30.60 -19.00
CA ALA A 402 10.40 -31.70 -19.88
C ALA A 402 11.60 -32.59 -20.26
N GLY A 403 12.83 -32.21 -19.91
CA GLY A 403 14.04 -32.91 -20.30
C GLY A 403 14.39 -32.77 -21.81
N ASN A 404 13.77 -31.85 -22.51
CA ASN A 404 14.01 -31.62 -23.94
C ASN A 404 15.20 -30.68 -24.14
N LYS A 405 16.41 -31.23 -24.04
CA LYS A 405 17.65 -30.46 -24.14
C LYS A 405 17.82 -29.74 -25.49
N ALA A 406 17.37 -30.32 -26.58
CA ALA A 406 17.51 -29.70 -27.90
C ALA A 406 16.66 -28.41 -28.01
N ALA A 407 15.39 -28.50 -27.67
CA ALA A 407 14.48 -27.35 -27.64
C ALA A 407 14.88 -26.30 -26.61
N TYR A 408 15.43 -26.72 -25.47
CA TYR A 408 15.98 -25.82 -24.46
C TYR A 408 17.11 -24.95 -25.00
N ILE A 409 18.07 -25.58 -25.72
CA ILE A 409 19.19 -24.83 -26.33
C ILE A 409 18.68 -23.89 -27.43
N GLU A 410 17.74 -24.34 -28.27
CA GLU A 410 17.13 -23.50 -29.31
C GLU A 410 16.42 -22.29 -28.68
N GLN A 411 15.70 -22.47 -27.56
CA GLN A 411 15.04 -21.38 -26.87
C GLN A 411 16.05 -20.40 -26.22
N LEU A 412 17.22 -20.89 -25.76
CA LEU A 412 18.28 -20.01 -25.28
C LEU A 412 18.85 -19.15 -26.43
N TRP A 413 18.99 -19.70 -27.62
CA TRP A 413 19.36 -18.91 -28.81
C TRP A 413 18.34 -17.80 -29.10
N THR A 414 17.04 -18.11 -29.03
CA THR A 414 15.96 -17.11 -29.19
C THR A 414 16.04 -16.00 -28.12
N LEU A 415 16.28 -16.36 -26.84
CA LEU A 415 16.45 -15.39 -25.77
C LEU A 415 17.64 -14.47 -26.02
N VAL A 416 18.80 -15.01 -26.38
CA VAL A 416 20.04 -14.24 -26.59
C VAL A 416 19.93 -13.32 -27.80
N LEU A 417 19.26 -13.75 -28.87
CA LEU A 417 19.30 -13.06 -30.18
C LEU A 417 18.06 -12.18 -30.43
N GLU A 418 16.91 -12.48 -29.83
CA GLU A 418 15.64 -11.86 -30.21
C GLU A 418 14.92 -11.19 -29.06
N THR A 419 14.60 -11.94 -28.00
CA THR A 419 13.67 -11.47 -26.96
C THR A 419 14.35 -10.81 -25.77
N ASN A 420 15.58 -11.22 -25.42
CA ASN A 420 16.34 -10.75 -24.26
C ASN A 420 17.78 -10.37 -24.66
N VAL A 421 17.91 -9.69 -25.76
CA VAL A 421 19.22 -9.27 -26.30
C VAL A 421 19.95 -8.37 -25.30
N GLY A 422 21.18 -8.73 -24.95
CA GLY A 422 21.99 -7.99 -23.98
C GLY A 422 21.92 -8.56 -22.57
N ASP A 423 21.02 -9.50 -22.29
CA ASP A 423 20.97 -10.19 -21.02
C ASP A 423 22.07 -11.25 -20.93
N MET A 424 23.11 -10.94 -20.16
CA MET A 424 24.31 -11.78 -20.04
C MET A 424 24.06 -13.08 -19.27
N GLU A 425 22.95 -13.18 -18.52
CA GLU A 425 22.59 -14.43 -17.84
C GLU A 425 22.26 -15.52 -18.87
N PHE A 426 21.39 -15.22 -19.83
CA PHE A 426 21.06 -16.20 -20.90
C PHE A 426 22.23 -16.50 -21.80
N TYR A 427 23.11 -15.53 -22.03
CA TYR A 427 24.33 -15.77 -22.78
C TYR A 427 25.26 -16.78 -22.08
N ARG A 428 25.47 -16.64 -20.77
CA ARG A 428 26.25 -17.58 -19.97
C ARG A 428 25.58 -18.95 -19.89
N GLU A 429 24.26 -18.97 -19.75
CA GLU A 429 23.47 -20.20 -19.71
C GLU A 429 23.60 -20.95 -21.04
N LEU A 430 23.54 -20.25 -22.19
CA LEU A 430 23.76 -20.81 -23.51
C LEU A 430 25.19 -21.34 -23.64
N LYS A 431 26.19 -20.58 -23.23
CA LYS A 431 27.61 -20.99 -23.25
C LYS A 431 27.81 -22.29 -22.48
N GLY A 432 27.18 -22.45 -21.31
CA GLY A 432 27.26 -23.64 -20.49
C GLY A 432 26.69 -24.92 -21.14
N GLN A 433 26.01 -24.81 -22.29
CA GLN A 433 25.47 -25.96 -23.01
C GLN A 433 26.49 -26.58 -24.00
N TYR A 434 27.63 -25.93 -24.20
CA TYR A 434 28.66 -26.35 -25.16
C TYR A 434 29.99 -26.66 -24.46
N SER A 435 30.83 -27.51 -25.11
CA SER A 435 32.24 -27.64 -24.67
C SER A 435 33.02 -26.38 -25.01
N ASP A 436 34.16 -26.13 -24.40
CA ASP A 436 35.01 -24.96 -24.68
C ASP A 436 35.45 -24.90 -26.15
N THR A 437 35.67 -26.06 -26.78
CA THR A 437 36.04 -26.18 -28.20
C THR A 437 34.88 -25.80 -29.11
N ASP A 438 33.68 -26.31 -28.84
CA ASP A 438 32.51 -26.04 -29.65
C ASP A 438 32.02 -24.60 -29.44
N TRP A 439 32.16 -24.08 -28.22
CA TRP A 439 31.73 -22.71 -27.87
C TRP A 439 32.44 -21.66 -28.74
N SER A 440 33.69 -21.85 -29.05
CA SER A 440 34.45 -20.90 -29.89
C SER A 440 33.75 -20.62 -31.22
N GLU A 441 33.18 -21.65 -31.86
CA GLU A 441 32.42 -21.51 -33.09
C GLU A 441 31.04 -20.91 -32.86
N GLN A 442 30.32 -21.39 -31.83
CA GLN A 442 28.98 -20.91 -31.52
C GLN A 442 28.98 -19.45 -31.08
N ARG A 443 29.97 -19.01 -30.32
CA ARG A 443 30.19 -17.63 -29.93
C ARG A 443 30.29 -16.69 -31.14
N GLU A 444 31.06 -17.05 -32.16
CA GLU A 444 31.17 -16.22 -33.36
C GLU A 444 29.84 -16.17 -34.13
N LYS A 445 29.04 -17.25 -34.12
CA LYS A 445 27.66 -17.23 -34.65
C LYS A 445 26.78 -16.25 -33.89
N VAL A 446 26.82 -16.27 -32.53
CA VAL A 446 26.09 -15.30 -31.71
C VAL A 446 26.50 -13.90 -32.13
N PHE A 447 27.79 -13.57 -32.16
CA PHE A 447 28.26 -12.22 -32.49
C PHE A 447 27.86 -11.78 -33.92
N GLY A 448 27.77 -12.70 -34.84
CA GLY A 448 27.33 -12.45 -36.24
C GLY A 448 25.84 -12.20 -36.36
N MET A 449 25.03 -12.84 -35.50
CA MET A 449 23.56 -12.79 -35.53
C MET A 449 22.96 -11.71 -34.59
N LEU A 450 23.72 -11.22 -33.62
CA LEU A 450 23.24 -10.14 -32.74
C LEU A 450 22.76 -8.92 -33.54
N PRO A 451 21.63 -8.30 -33.18
CA PRO A 451 21.12 -7.08 -33.81
C PRO A 451 22.18 -5.97 -33.88
N LYS A 452 22.17 -5.18 -34.96
CA LYS A 452 23.19 -4.13 -35.20
C LYS A 452 23.25 -3.06 -34.10
N TYR A 453 22.16 -2.85 -33.36
CA TYR A 453 22.08 -1.90 -32.27
C TYR A 453 22.60 -2.44 -30.93
N THR A 454 22.98 -3.74 -30.90
CA THR A 454 23.42 -4.36 -29.63
C THR A 454 24.82 -3.88 -29.26
N ASN A 455 24.98 -3.41 -28.04
CA ASN A 455 26.30 -3.16 -27.47
C ASN A 455 27.03 -4.49 -27.22
N LYS A 456 28.05 -4.78 -28.02
CA LYS A 456 28.80 -6.03 -27.92
C LYS A 456 29.91 -6.01 -26.87
N ALA A 457 30.15 -4.89 -26.23
CA ALA A 457 31.26 -4.73 -25.28
C ALA A 457 31.19 -5.71 -24.12
N GLU A 458 30.00 -5.90 -23.53
CA GLU A 458 29.79 -6.85 -22.43
C GLU A 458 30.09 -8.29 -22.85
N TYR A 459 29.68 -8.69 -24.06
CA TYR A 459 29.99 -10.01 -24.62
C TYR A 459 31.50 -10.21 -24.83
N TYR A 460 32.21 -9.19 -25.33
CA TYR A 460 33.65 -9.26 -25.50
C TYR A 460 34.40 -9.29 -24.18
N LYS A 461 33.93 -8.57 -23.19
CA LYS A 461 34.45 -8.59 -21.82
C LYS A 461 34.29 -10.00 -21.21
N GLU A 462 33.08 -10.57 -21.28
CA GLU A 462 32.77 -11.93 -20.80
C GLU A 462 33.67 -13.00 -21.44
N GLU A 463 33.95 -12.86 -22.72
CA GLU A 463 34.79 -13.78 -23.47
C GLU A 463 36.29 -13.45 -23.45
N LYS A 464 36.69 -12.40 -22.66
CA LYS A 464 38.08 -11.90 -22.56
C LYS A 464 38.70 -11.56 -23.92
N LEU A 465 37.89 -11.10 -24.88
CA LEU A 465 38.30 -10.65 -26.19
C LEU A 465 38.68 -9.16 -26.15
N TYR A 466 39.73 -8.85 -25.42
CA TYR A 466 40.09 -7.47 -25.07
C TYR A 466 40.42 -6.61 -26.31
N ASP A 467 40.98 -7.17 -27.37
CA ASP A 467 41.24 -6.43 -28.62
C ASP A 467 39.92 -5.93 -29.24
N ARG A 468 38.89 -6.80 -29.30
CA ARG A 468 37.57 -6.45 -29.84
C ARG A 468 36.82 -5.49 -28.88
N LEU A 469 36.99 -5.65 -27.58
CA LEU A 469 36.46 -4.72 -26.57
C LEU A 469 37.05 -3.33 -26.78
N LEU A 470 38.36 -3.22 -26.91
CA LEU A 470 39.06 -1.95 -27.14
C LEU A 470 38.57 -1.28 -28.45
N GLU A 471 38.41 -2.04 -29.54
CA GLU A 471 37.82 -1.49 -30.76
C GLU A 471 36.40 -0.95 -30.58
N CYS A 472 35.56 -1.61 -29.78
CA CYS A 472 34.21 -1.12 -29.45
C CYS A 472 34.28 0.19 -28.66
N VAL A 473 35.13 0.25 -27.66
CA VAL A 473 35.31 1.45 -26.82
C VAL A 473 35.83 2.62 -27.66
N LEU A 474 36.83 2.39 -28.54
CA LEU A 474 37.38 3.44 -29.39
C LEU A 474 36.39 3.94 -30.47
N LYS A 475 35.45 3.11 -30.90
CA LYS A 475 34.38 3.49 -31.85
C LYS A 475 33.23 4.22 -31.17
N SER A 476 33.06 4.06 -29.88
CA SER A 476 32.07 4.80 -29.11
C SER A 476 32.63 6.17 -28.75
N ASN A 477 32.03 7.25 -29.26
CA ASN A 477 32.48 8.62 -29.01
C ASN A 477 32.25 9.12 -27.55
N GLY A 478 32.16 8.24 -26.57
CA GLY A 478 31.82 8.59 -25.19
C GLY A 478 32.90 8.20 -24.15
N LEU A 479 33.35 9.17 -23.34
CA LEU A 479 34.20 8.95 -22.17
C LEU A 479 33.60 7.92 -21.19
N TYR A 480 32.28 7.82 -21.13
CA TYR A 480 31.56 6.86 -20.29
C TYR A 480 31.95 5.38 -20.58
N MET A 481 32.11 5.00 -21.83
CA MET A 481 32.54 3.65 -22.18
C MET A 481 34.01 3.38 -21.78
N LEU A 482 34.86 4.39 -21.80
CA LEU A 482 36.24 4.25 -21.31
C LEU A 482 36.26 4.02 -19.80
N GLU A 483 35.52 4.83 -19.02
CA GLU A 483 35.43 4.70 -17.57
C GLU A 483 34.83 3.35 -17.14
N GLN A 484 33.81 2.85 -17.87
CA GLN A 484 33.16 1.57 -17.58
C GLN A 484 34.06 0.34 -17.79
N TYR A 485 35.06 0.42 -18.70
CA TYR A 485 35.93 -0.71 -19.10
C TYR A 485 37.42 -0.47 -18.83
N GLU A 486 37.78 0.51 -18.00
CA GLU A 486 39.17 0.88 -17.68
C GLU A 486 39.91 -0.19 -16.83
N THR A 487 39.24 -1.24 -16.35
CA THR A 487 39.81 -2.37 -15.60
C THR A 487 40.02 -3.56 -16.48
#